data_b65e8762ad82cfae143d6d07884d7a4c
#
_entry.id   b65e8762ad82cfae143d6d07884d7a4c
#
_cell.length_a   1.000
_cell.length_b   1.000
_cell.length_c   1.000
_cell.angle_alpha   90.00
_cell.angle_beta   90.00
_cell.angle_gamma   90.00
#
_symmetry.space_group_name_H-M   'P 1'
#
loop_
_entity.id
_entity.type
_entity.pdbx_description
1 polymer ?
#
loop_
_entity_poly.entity_id
_entity_poly.type
_entity_poly.pdbx_seq_one_letter_code
_entity_poly.pdbx_strand_id
1 'polypeptide(L)'
;MKPDFRVKIVFLSCVLICLLTPFCHAQQNRYVIVDQDARGPAGTDMNSILVFLQSPNVNVLGITVVTGDDWRDEEVAHTLRLLELVGRTEIPVIPGMNTPIIRTKEWTKLWEQTYGKVLYQGAWTNPLSAHDPDKVPDLTEGNPTNKPSTENVAQFMSRMVHKYPHQVTIYAAGPMTNIASAILFDPEFALLAQELVIMGGSINPHTDNPEYLDSPRREFNLWFDPEAASITLHAAWPKITVTTVDVSIETHLTKEMLAEIGKSREPAAQYITRYTRRAGDYLWDELAAAAWLDPTLITGERYVYMDVSVDKGVSYGDTLVWTDHDKPMISLQKVHAQMDVSWPKFQQMFTGLMSAPTPNSRDPKMLDHAPADGHR
;
A
#
# COMPACT_ATOMS: atom_id res chain seq x y z
N MET A 1 -70.56 -27.72 -55.80
CA MET A 1 -70.63 -27.04 -54.55
C MET A 1 -69.32 -27.25 -53.80
N LYS A 2 -68.47 -26.23 -53.76
CA LYS A 2 -67.21 -26.23 -52.99
C LYS A 2 -67.44 -25.24 -51.86
N PRO A 3 -67.11 -25.54 -50.61
CA PRO A 3 -67.00 -24.52 -49.59
C PRO A 3 -65.57 -23.98 -49.50
N ASP A 4 -65.45 -22.67 -49.59
CA ASP A 4 -64.27 -21.88 -49.34
C ASP A 4 -63.96 -21.88 -47.86
N PHE A 5 -62.79 -22.39 -47.56
CA PHE A 5 -62.23 -22.25 -46.18
C PHE A 5 -61.11 -21.17 -46.22
N ARG A 6 -61.46 -19.92 -45.92
CA ARG A 6 -60.46 -18.87 -45.66
C ARG A 6 -59.95 -18.97 -44.25
N VAL A 7 -58.78 -19.54 -44.12
CA VAL A 7 -58.01 -19.48 -42.85
C VAL A 7 -57.42 -18.09 -42.69
N LYS A 8 -57.89 -17.35 -41.70
CA LYS A 8 -57.28 -16.08 -41.30
C LYS A 8 -56.06 -16.43 -40.40
N ILE A 9 -54.86 -16.26 -40.96
CA ILE A 9 -53.63 -16.29 -40.19
C ILE A 9 -53.52 -14.95 -39.47
N VAL A 10 -53.73 -14.96 -38.15
CA VAL A 10 -53.41 -13.82 -37.30
C VAL A 10 -51.94 -13.90 -36.97
N PHE A 11 -51.14 -13.01 -37.57
CA PHE A 11 -49.74 -12.80 -37.19
C PHE A 11 -49.73 -12.10 -35.84
N LEU A 12 -49.45 -12.88 -34.79
CA LEU A 12 -49.15 -12.35 -33.47
C LEU A 12 -47.68 -11.92 -33.47
N SER A 13 -47.44 -10.63 -33.77
CA SER A 13 -46.12 -10.04 -33.64
C SER A 13 -45.78 -9.91 -32.16
N CYS A 14 -45.10 -10.87 -31.59
CA CYS A 14 -44.43 -10.71 -30.32
C CYS A 14 -43.26 -9.74 -30.50
N VAL A 15 -43.48 -8.47 -30.22
CA VAL A 15 -42.40 -7.50 -30.06
C VAL A 15 -41.66 -7.88 -28.78
N LEU A 16 -40.55 -8.57 -28.92
CA LEU A 16 -39.58 -8.84 -27.87
C LEU A 16 -38.89 -7.51 -27.56
N ILE A 17 -39.49 -6.74 -26.66
CA ILE A 17 -38.81 -5.58 -26.05
C ILE A 17 -37.72 -6.16 -25.16
N CYS A 18 -36.51 -6.34 -25.71
CA CYS A 18 -35.28 -6.46 -24.89
C CYS A 18 -35.15 -5.17 -24.10
N LEU A 19 -35.65 -5.19 -22.88
CA LEU A 19 -35.28 -4.21 -21.86
C LEU A 19 -33.77 -4.28 -21.70
N LEU A 20 -33.05 -3.43 -22.41
CA LEU A 20 -31.67 -3.05 -22.12
C LEU A 20 -31.72 -2.30 -20.78
N THR A 21 -31.91 -3.05 -19.70
CA THR A 21 -31.52 -2.53 -18.40
C THR A 21 -30.02 -2.30 -18.50
N PRO A 22 -29.52 -1.06 -18.35
CA PRO A 22 -28.12 -0.87 -18.15
C PRO A 22 -27.79 -1.72 -16.91
N PHE A 23 -26.97 -2.76 -17.09
CA PHE A 23 -26.29 -3.40 -15.97
C PHE A 23 -25.47 -2.27 -15.35
N CYS A 24 -26.07 -1.56 -14.39
CA CYS A 24 -25.34 -0.79 -13.45
C CYS A 24 -24.50 -1.82 -12.69
N HIS A 25 -23.29 -2.07 -13.18
CA HIS A 25 -22.29 -2.76 -12.39
C HIS A 25 -22.12 -1.85 -11.19
N ALA A 26 -22.83 -2.15 -10.10
CA ALA A 26 -22.47 -1.60 -8.81
C ALA A 26 -20.99 -1.94 -8.66
N GLN A 27 -20.14 -0.93 -8.74
CA GLN A 27 -18.71 -1.09 -8.65
C GLN A 27 -18.45 -1.74 -7.30
N GLN A 28 -18.03 -3.00 -7.32
CA GLN A 28 -17.88 -3.80 -6.11
C GLN A 28 -16.86 -3.12 -5.21
N ASN A 29 -17.24 -2.89 -3.95
CA ASN A 29 -16.32 -2.33 -2.98
C ASN A 29 -15.09 -3.22 -2.86
N ARG A 30 -13.90 -2.63 -2.98
CA ARG A 30 -12.61 -3.31 -2.85
C ARG A 30 -12.14 -3.16 -1.41
N TYR A 31 -11.81 -4.26 -0.78
CA TYR A 31 -11.27 -4.26 0.59
C TYR A 31 -9.75 -4.20 0.56
N VAL A 32 -9.17 -3.34 1.42
CA VAL A 32 -7.73 -3.23 1.57
C VAL A 32 -7.34 -3.10 3.04
N ILE A 33 -6.26 -3.79 3.43
CA ILE A 33 -5.47 -3.48 4.61
C ILE A 33 -4.26 -2.71 4.11
N VAL A 34 -4.02 -1.53 4.67
CA VAL A 34 -2.87 -0.70 4.34
C VAL A 34 -1.81 -0.93 5.41
N ASP A 35 -0.71 -1.60 5.04
CA ASP A 35 0.46 -1.79 5.89
C ASP A 35 1.53 -0.78 5.47
N GLN A 36 1.93 0.10 6.40
CA GLN A 36 2.73 1.28 6.09
C GLN A 36 3.67 1.64 7.24
N ASP A 37 4.83 2.19 6.92
CA ASP A 37 5.72 2.91 7.82
C ASP A 37 5.46 4.42 7.68
N ALA A 38 4.33 4.82 8.24
CA ALA A 38 3.56 6.03 7.95
C ALA A 38 4.21 7.31 8.51
N ARG A 39 5.41 7.62 8.02
CA ARG A 39 6.12 8.84 8.41
C ARG A 39 5.35 10.08 7.98
N GLY A 40 5.07 10.93 8.96
CA GLY A 40 4.31 12.17 8.76
C GLY A 40 5.05 13.46 9.10
N PRO A 41 4.34 14.59 9.03
CA PRO A 41 3.10 14.76 8.29
C PRO A 41 3.36 14.92 6.78
N ALA A 42 2.37 14.57 5.96
CA ALA A 42 2.49 14.46 4.50
C ALA A 42 3.68 13.57 4.07
N GLY A 43 4.10 13.64 2.82
CA GLY A 43 5.09 12.69 2.30
C GLY A 43 4.43 11.48 1.66
N THR A 44 5.25 10.62 1.06
CA THR A 44 4.79 9.50 0.24
C THR A 44 3.90 8.55 1.01
N ASP A 45 4.31 8.17 2.23
CA ASP A 45 3.61 7.21 3.08
C ASP A 45 2.20 7.67 3.41
N MET A 46 2.08 8.90 3.94
CA MET A 46 0.80 9.49 4.33
C MET A 46 -0.09 9.78 3.12
N ASN A 47 0.50 10.20 2.00
CA ASN A 47 -0.24 10.48 0.78
C ASN A 47 -0.78 9.19 0.14
N SER A 48 -0.08 8.06 0.26
CA SER A 48 -0.58 6.76 -0.21
C SER A 48 -1.82 6.33 0.57
N ILE A 49 -1.84 6.52 1.88
CA ILE A 49 -3.04 6.31 2.72
C ILE A 49 -4.19 7.17 2.18
N LEU A 50 -3.93 8.46 1.87
CA LEU A 50 -4.94 9.35 1.30
C LEU A 50 -5.46 8.85 -0.06
N VAL A 51 -4.64 8.23 -0.91
CA VAL A 51 -5.10 7.64 -2.18
C VAL A 51 -6.23 6.64 -1.94
N PHE A 52 -6.13 5.78 -0.94
CA PHE A 52 -7.20 4.84 -0.59
C PHE A 52 -8.40 5.55 0.05
N LEU A 53 -8.17 6.47 0.98
CA LEU A 53 -9.24 7.19 1.70
C LEU A 53 -10.10 8.07 0.77
N GLN A 54 -9.47 8.67 -0.25
CA GLN A 54 -10.13 9.51 -1.25
C GLN A 54 -10.86 8.70 -2.33
N SER A 55 -10.67 7.39 -2.38
CA SER A 55 -11.23 6.51 -3.41
C SER A 55 -12.62 6.00 -2.99
N PRO A 56 -13.70 6.37 -3.72
CA PRO A 56 -15.09 6.14 -3.26
C PRO A 56 -15.50 4.65 -3.26
N ASN A 57 -14.75 3.77 -3.93
CA ASN A 57 -15.08 2.34 -4.05
C ASN A 57 -14.08 1.46 -3.27
N VAL A 58 -13.34 2.06 -2.34
CA VAL A 58 -12.37 1.37 -1.50
C VAL A 58 -12.84 1.40 -0.06
N ASN A 59 -12.82 0.24 0.57
CA ASN A 59 -13.04 0.06 1.99
C ASN A 59 -11.69 -0.28 2.65
N VAL A 60 -11.11 0.68 3.35
CA VAL A 60 -9.93 0.47 4.17
C VAL A 60 -10.37 -0.24 5.45
N LEU A 61 -10.02 -1.52 5.60
CA LEU A 61 -10.40 -2.34 6.76
C LEU A 61 -9.62 -1.96 8.01
N GLY A 62 -8.43 -1.40 7.83
CA GLY A 62 -7.55 -0.91 8.87
C GLY A 62 -6.21 -0.51 8.29
N ILE A 63 -5.47 0.28 9.07
CA ILE A 63 -4.10 0.69 8.76
C ILE A 63 -3.20 0.05 9.80
N THR A 64 -2.28 -0.81 9.37
CA THR A 64 -1.29 -1.45 10.22
C THR A 64 0.03 -0.72 10.06
N VAL A 65 0.66 -0.36 11.16
CA VAL A 65 1.85 0.51 11.16
C VAL A 65 3.06 -0.26 11.65
N VAL A 66 4.15 -0.20 10.90
CA VAL A 66 5.43 -0.85 11.20
C VAL A 66 6.53 0.20 11.33
N THR A 67 7.53 -0.01 12.17
CA THR A 67 8.74 0.84 12.15
C THR A 67 9.47 0.70 10.82
N GLY A 68 9.76 1.80 10.20
CA GLY A 68 10.52 1.88 8.97
C GLY A 68 11.12 3.27 8.78
N ASP A 69 10.45 4.15 8.08
CA ASP A 69 10.88 5.52 7.82
C ASP A 69 10.96 6.36 9.10
N ASP A 70 10.12 6.03 10.08
CA ASP A 70 10.14 6.60 11.43
C ASP A 70 9.88 5.51 12.48
N TRP A 71 9.75 5.89 13.76
CA TRP A 71 9.40 4.96 14.82
C TRP A 71 7.90 4.67 14.81
N ARG A 72 7.52 3.39 14.95
CA ARG A 72 6.12 2.92 14.89
C ARG A 72 5.13 3.77 15.68
N ASP A 73 5.45 4.15 16.93
CA ASP A 73 4.49 4.86 17.76
C ASP A 73 4.28 6.31 17.32
N GLU A 74 5.30 6.94 16.74
CA GLU A 74 5.20 8.24 16.09
C GLU A 74 4.37 8.14 14.81
N GLU A 75 4.63 7.16 13.95
CA GLU A 75 3.87 6.89 12.73
C GLU A 75 2.40 6.57 13.02
N VAL A 76 2.12 5.81 14.10
CA VAL A 76 0.76 5.58 14.60
C VAL A 76 0.08 6.90 14.95
N ALA A 77 0.79 7.80 15.63
CA ALA A 77 0.23 9.09 16.00
C ALA A 77 -0.05 9.97 14.77
N HIS A 78 0.86 10.01 13.79
CA HIS A 78 0.63 10.69 12.50
C HIS A 78 -0.58 10.13 11.76
N THR A 79 -0.71 8.80 11.70
CA THR A 79 -1.82 8.12 11.04
C THR A 79 -3.16 8.43 11.71
N LEU A 80 -3.23 8.35 13.04
CA LEU A 80 -4.43 8.72 13.80
C LEU A 80 -4.81 10.18 13.53
N ARG A 81 -3.81 11.07 13.53
CA ARG A 81 -4.05 12.49 13.29
C ARG A 81 -4.52 12.77 11.87
N LEU A 82 -3.96 12.10 10.87
CA LEU A 82 -4.45 12.17 9.50
C LEU A 82 -5.94 11.79 9.42
N LEU A 83 -6.33 10.65 10.02
CA LEU A 83 -7.71 10.18 10.03
C LEU A 83 -8.66 11.19 10.70
N GLU A 84 -8.23 11.86 11.77
CA GLU A 84 -8.99 12.96 12.39
C GLU A 84 -9.18 14.14 11.45
N LEU A 85 -8.10 14.55 10.77
CA LEU A 85 -8.11 15.71 9.87
C LEU A 85 -9.01 15.50 8.66
N VAL A 86 -9.10 14.26 8.14
CA VAL A 86 -9.94 13.96 6.96
C VAL A 86 -11.29 13.33 7.32
N GLY A 87 -11.61 13.21 8.62
CA GLY A 87 -12.92 12.74 9.10
C GLY A 87 -13.16 11.24 8.90
N ARG A 88 -12.12 10.40 9.01
CA ARG A 88 -12.17 8.94 8.82
C ARG A 88 -11.75 8.17 10.08
N THR A 89 -12.19 8.65 11.24
CA THR A 89 -11.82 8.11 12.56
C THR A 89 -12.40 6.73 12.87
N GLU A 90 -13.29 6.22 12.04
CA GLU A 90 -13.84 4.87 12.14
C GLU A 90 -12.84 3.79 11.71
N ILE A 91 -11.79 4.16 10.97
CA ILE A 91 -10.77 3.21 10.51
C ILE A 91 -9.80 2.92 11.65
N PRO A 92 -9.66 1.65 12.05
CA PRO A 92 -8.73 1.30 13.12
C PRO A 92 -7.27 1.44 12.63
N VAL A 93 -6.44 2.03 13.49
CA VAL A 93 -4.98 2.05 13.34
C VAL A 93 -4.39 1.03 14.30
N ILE A 94 -3.67 0.05 13.77
CA ILE A 94 -3.14 -1.09 14.52
C ILE A 94 -1.62 -0.94 14.63
N PRO A 95 -1.08 -0.67 15.83
CA PRO A 95 0.36 -0.71 16.05
C PRO A 95 0.91 -2.11 15.75
N GLY A 96 1.88 -2.17 14.86
CA GLY A 96 2.51 -3.41 14.44
C GLY A 96 3.86 -3.66 15.11
N MET A 97 4.77 -4.23 14.35
CA MET A 97 6.10 -4.58 14.83
C MET A 97 6.98 -3.33 14.99
N ASN A 98 7.72 -3.27 16.08
CA ASN A 98 8.58 -2.13 16.43
C ASN A 98 10.03 -2.31 15.97
N THR A 99 10.40 -3.52 15.59
CA THR A 99 11.76 -3.86 15.16
C THR A 99 11.71 -4.90 14.06
N PRO A 100 12.70 -4.91 13.15
CA PRO A 100 12.90 -6.03 12.23
C PRO A 100 13.08 -7.36 12.96
N ILE A 101 12.85 -8.48 12.25
CA ILE A 101 12.96 -9.83 12.83
C ILE A 101 14.38 -10.11 13.35
N ILE A 102 15.42 -9.74 12.59
CA ILE A 102 16.81 -10.03 12.95
C ILE A 102 17.70 -8.79 12.93
N ARG A 103 17.55 -7.95 11.92
CA ARG A 103 18.42 -6.77 11.74
C ARG A 103 18.25 -5.78 12.90
N THR A 104 19.36 -5.23 13.39
CA THR A 104 19.36 -4.15 14.38
C THR A 104 20.23 -2.98 13.93
N LYS A 105 19.97 -1.80 14.50
CA LYS A 105 20.77 -0.60 14.26
C LYS A 105 22.25 -0.81 14.59
N GLU A 106 22.54 -1.49 15.70
CA GLU A 106 23.91 -1.76 16.16
C GLU A 106 24.64 -2.72 15.22
N TRP A 107 23.95 -3.79 14.80
CA TRP A 107 24.52 -4.73 13.83
C TRP A 107 24.75 -4.05 12.47
N THR A 108 23.83 -3.20 12.03
CA THR A 108 23.97 -2.44 10.77
C THR A 108 25.20 -1.53 10.80
N LYS A 109 25.50 -0.86 11.92
CA LYS A 109 26.74 -0.08 12.06
C LYS A 109 28.01 -0.93 11.90
N LEU A 110 28.02 -2.16 12.42
CA LEU A 110 29.15 -3.09 12.25
C LEU A 110 29.24 -3.56 10.81
N TRP A 111 28.12 -3.83 10.17
CA TRP A 111 28.06 -4.21 8.77
C TRP A 111 28.62 -3.09 7.86
N GLU A 112 28.24 -1.83 8.12
CA GLU A 112 28.74 -0.65 7.41
C GLU A 112 30.27 -0.46 7.53
N GLN A 113 30.87 -0.83 8.66
CA GLN A 113 32.32 -0.77 8.83
C GLN A 113 33.06 -1.75 7.88
N THR A 114 32.39 -2.81 7.50
CA THR A 114 32.95 -3.87 6.66
C THR A 114 32.65 -3.64 5.18
N TYR A 115 31.43 -3.24 4.85
CA TYR A 115 30.90 -3.27 3.49
C TYR A 115 30.56 -1.88 2.89
N GLY A 116 30.63 -0.82 3.68
CA GLY A 116 30.34 0.53 3.24
C GLY A 116 29.01 1.08 3.81
N LYS A 117 28.82 2.37 3.62
CA LYS A 117 27.67 3.10 4.17
C LYS A 117 26.39 2.79 3.43
N VAL A 118 25.29 2.74 4.18
CA VAL A 118 23.93 2.78 3.66
C VAL A 118 23.41 4.21 3.79
N LEU A 119 23.02 4.83 2.69
CA LEU A 119 22.67 6.25 2.65
C LEU A 119 21.36 6.54 3.39
N TYR A 120 20.40 5.64 3.29
CA TYR A 120 19.11 5.76 3.95
C TYR A 120 18.83 4.55 4.85
N GLN A 121 18.47 4.78 6.09
CA GLN A 121 18.18 3.73 7.09
C GLN A 121 16.92 4.07 7.92
N GLY A 122 16.03 4.90 7.39
CA GLY A 122 14.78 5.28 8.03
C GLY A 122 14.96 5.81 9.45
N ALA A 123 14.17 5.32 10.39
CA ALA A 123 14.17 5.70 11.80
C ALA A 123 15.55 5.66 12.49
N TRP A 124 16.49 4.86 11.97
CA TRP A 124 17.80 4.72 12.62
C TRP A 124 18.75 5.87 12.35
N THR A 125 18.61 6.58 11.24
CA THR A 125 19.51 7.67 10.85
C THR A 125 18.80 8.97 10.49
N ASN A 126 17.49 8.94 10.33
CA ASN A 126 16.73 10.14 10.04
C ASN A 126 16.89 11.15 11.21
N PRO A 127 17.39 12.36 10.94
CA PRO A 127 17.57 13.38 11.99
C PRO A 127 16.28 13.75 12.73
N LEU A 128 15.13 13.56 12.09
CA LEU A 128 13.82 13.89 12.66
C LEU A 128 13.35 12.78 13.63
N SER A 129 13.82 11.54 13.42
CA SER A 129 13.52 10.37 14.25
C SER A 129 14.65 10.04 15.24
N ALA A 130 15.65 10.91 15.38
CA ALA A 130 16.80 10.71 16.27
C ALA A 130 16.45 10.90 17.76
N HIS A 131 15.27 10.45 18.16
CA HIS A 131 14.78 10.48 19.52
C HIS A 131 14.58 9.06 20.08
N ASP A 132 14.16 8.97 21.32
CA ASP A 132 13.81 7.72 21.98
C ASP A 132 12.61 7.06 21.26
N PRO A 133 12.74 5.80 20.78
CA PRO A 133 11.67 5.10 20.06
C PRO A 133 10.38 4.92 20.86
N ASP A 134 10.47 4.99 22.19
CA ASP A 134 9.31 4.86 23.09
C ASP A 134 8.63 6.22 23.39
N LYS A 135 9.06 7.30 22.71
CA LYS A 135 8.51 8.65 22.91
C LYS A 135 7.99 9.24 21.60
N VAL A 136 6.71 9.52 21.59
CA VAL A 136 6.09 10.27 20.50
C VAL A 136 6.34 11.76 20.74
N PRO A 137 6.97 12.49 19.79
CA PRO A 137 7.13 13.93 19.88
C PRO A 137 5.80 14.66 19.69
N ASP A 138 5.76 15.94 20.04
CA ASP A 138 4.64 16.79 19.67
C ASP A 138 4.58 16.94 18.13
N LEU A 139 3.45 16.54 17.54
CA LEU A 139 3.27 16.55 16.11
C LEU A 139 2.99 17.98 15.58
N THR A 140 3.59 18.36 14.47
CA THR A 140 3.40 19.68 13.85
C THR A 140 1.98 19.92 13.35
N GLU A 141 1.25 18.85 12.99
CA GLU A 141 -0.17 18.88 12.61
C GLU A 141 -1.11 18.75 13.82
N GLY A 142 -0.56 18.68 15.02
CA GLY A 142 -1.25 18.49 16.27
C GLY A 142 -1.37 17.03 16.68
N ASN A 143 -1.33 16.78 17.98
CA ASN A 143 -1.42 15.42 18.52
C ASN A 143 -2.82 14.84 18.33
N PRO A 144 -2.95 13.51 18.06
CA PRO A 144 -4.24 12.86 17.95
C PRO A 144 -4.96 12.77 19.29
N THR A 145 -6.29 12.80 19.24
CA THR A 145 -7.16 12.54 20.39
C THR A 145 -7.65 11.10 20.42
N ASN A 146 -7.80 10.50 19.23
CA ASN A 146 -8.13 9.09 19.07
C ASN A 146 -7.01 8.18 19.54
N LYS A 147 -7.37 6.94 19.88
CA LYS A 147 -6.43 5.94 20.35
C LYS A 147 -6.26 4.83 19.32
N PRO A 148 -5.05 4.25 19.23
CA PRO A 148 -4.85 3.08 18.38
C PRO A 148 -5.62 1.87 18.91
N SER A 149 -5.81 0.90 18.03
CA SER A 149 -6.33 -0.41 18.40
C SER A 149 -5.36 -1.11 19.37
N THR A 150 -5.91 -1.90 20.27
CA THR A 150 -5.13 -2.78 21.16
C THR A 150 -4.99 -4.20 20.60
N GLU A 151 -5.57 -4.47 19.43
CA GLU A 151 -5.48 -5.76 18.76
C GLU A 151 -4.06 -6.01 18.25
N ASN A 152 -3.58 -7.25 18.37
CA ASN A 152 -2.30 -7.63 17.78
C ASN A 152 -2.39 -7.60 16.24
N VAL A 153 -1.35 -7.09 15.58
CA VAL A 153 -1.34 -6.90 14.12
C VAL A 153 -1.54 -8.20 13.34
N ALA A 154 -0.88 -9.28 13.74
CA ALA A 154 -1.02 -10.59 13.07
C ALA A 154 -2.44 -11.16 13.23
N GLN A 155 -3.02 -11.03 14.42
CA GLN A 155 -4.41 -11.43 14.68
C GLN A 155 -5.40 -10.59 13.87
N PHE A 156 -5.20 -9.28 13.79
CA PHE A 156 -6.06 -8.39 12.99
C PHE A 156 -6.03 -8.79 11.52
N MET A 157 -4.84 -8.93 10.92
CA MET A 157 -4.68 -9.29 9.52
C MET A 157 -5.31 -10.65 9.21
N SER A 158 -4.99 -11.68 10.00
CA SER A 158 -5.58 -13.03 9.87
C SER A 158 -7.11 -12.98 9.97
N ARG A 159 -7.64 -12.34 11.00
CA ARG A 159 -9.09 -12.21 11.19
C ARG A 159 -9.78 -11.56 10.00
N MET A 160 -9.16 -10.55 9.36
CA MET A 160 -9.76 -9.87 8.21
C MET A 160 -9.81 -10.75 6.96
N VAL A 161 -8.77 -11.50 6.66
CA VAL A 161 -8.78 -12.40 5.49
C VAL A 161 -9.72 -13.58 5.69
N HIS A 162 -9.87 -14.09 6.93
CA HIS A 162 -10.87 -15.10 7.25
C HIS A 162 -12.32 -14.57 7.20
N LYS A 163 -12.51 -13.30 7.56
CA LYS A 163 -13.83 -12.65 7.48
C LYS A 163 -14.25 -12.38 6.03
N TYR A 164 -13.31 -12.05 5.17
CA TYR A 164 -13.54 -11.71 3.77
C TYR A 164 -12.60 -12.52 2.85
N PRO A 165 -12.74 -13.86 2.80
CA PRO A 165 -11.80 -14.72 2.08
C PRO A 165 -11.76 -14.38 0.60
N HIS A 166 -10.55 -14.26 0.07
CA HIS A 166 -10.23 -13.90 -1.31
C HIS A 166 -10.77 -12.52 -1.77
N GLN A 167 -11.01 -11.61 -0.84
CA GLN A 167 -11.52 -10.27 -1.13
C GLN A 167 -10.60 -9.16 -0.60
N VAL A 168 -9.67 -9.46 0.29
CA VAL A 168 -8.81 -8.48 0.95
C VAL A 168 -7.49 -8.37 0.23
N THR A 169 -7.20 -7.20 -0.32
CA THR A 169 -5.85 -6.85 -0.78
C THR A 169 -5.01 -6.45 0.42
N ILE A 170 -3.80 -6.99 0.51
CA ILE A 170 -2.77 -6.51 1.42
C ILE A 170 -1.90 -5.54 0.64
N TYR A 171 -1.96 -4.28 1.00
CA TYR A 171 -1.08 -3.25 0.45
C TYR A 171 0.08 -3.04 1.42
N ALA A 172 1.30 -3.23 0.95
CA ALA A 172 2.54 -3.16 1.72
C ALA A 172 3.45 -2.08 1.13
N ALA A 173 3.62 -0.99 1.85
CA ALA A 173 4.53 0.09 1.46
C ALA A 173 5.35 0.54 2.68
N GLY A 174 5.97 -0.42 3.30
CA GLY A 174 6.90 -0.34 4.41
C GLY A 174 7.61 -1.68 4.58
N PRO A 175 8.50 -1.83 5.55
CA PRO A 175 9.13 -3.10 5.89
C PRO A 175 8.09 -4.19 6.20
N MET A 176 8.26 -5.38 5.66
CA MET A 176 7.22 -6.43 5.64
C MET A 176 7.08 -7.20 6.96
N THR A 177 7.58 -6.67 8.07
CA THR A 177 7.62 -7.33 9.38
C THR A 177 6.23 -7.70 9.90
N ASN A 178 5.23 -6.81 9.70
CA ASN A 178 3.84 -7.09 10.08
C ASN A 178 3.26 -8.25 9.28
N ILE A 179 3.48 -8.24 7.97
CA ILE A 179 2.97 -9.27 7.04
C ILE A 179 3.61 -10.62 7.32
N ALA A 180 4.94 -10.64 7.51
CA ALA A 180 5.65 -11.85 7.91
C ALA A 180 5.12 -12.40 9.25
N SER A 181 4.82 -11.53 10.22
CA SER A 181 4.23 -11.95 11.50
C SER A 181 2.85 -12.59 11.30
N ALA A 182 2.02 -12.06 10.40
CA ALA A 182 0.72 -12.63 10.07
C ALA A 182 0.85 -14.01 9.38
N ILE A 183 1.80 -14.15 8.44
CA ILE A 183 2.09 -15.44 7.77
C ILE A 183 2.56 -16.50 8.78
N LEU A 184 3.45 -16.11 9.71
CA LEU A 184 3.94 -17.03 10.74
C LEU A 184 2.87 -17.39 11.77
N PHE A 185 1.94 -16.48 12.05
CA PHE A 185 0.81 -16.70 12.96
C PHE A 185 -0.26 -17.58 12.33
N ASP A 186 -0.56 -17.39 11.04
CA ASP A 186 -1.64 -18.07 10.32
C ASP A 186 -1.14 -18.55 8.94
N PRO A 187 -0.90 -19.85 8.77
CA PRO A 187 -0.43 -20.42 7.51
C PRO A 187 -1.39 -20.24 6.31
N GLU A 188 -2.68 -19.96 6.57
CA GLU A 188 -3.67 -19.72 5.51
C GLU A 188 -3.77 -18.24 5.12
N PHE A 189 -3.16 -17.33 5.89
CA PHE A 189 -3.28 -15.88 5.71
C PHE A 189 -3.06 -15.43 4.26
N ALA A 190 -1.90 -15.78 3.69
CA ALA A 190 -1.55 -15.36 2.33
C ALA A 190 -2.51 -15.97 1.28
N LEU A 191 -2.89 -17.23 1.44
CA LEU A 191 -3.80 -17.93 0.52
C LEU A 191 -5.21 -17.34 0.55
N LEU A 192 -5.69 -16.91 1.71
CA LEU A 192 -7.01 -16.32 1.89
C LEU A 192 -7.11 -14.87 1.47
N ALA A 193 -5.98 -14.16 1.33
CA ALA A 193 -5.97 -12.84 0.74
C ALA A 193 -6.37 -12.88 -0.75
N GLN A 194 -6.78 -11.74 -1.30
CA GLN A 194 -7.01 -11.59 -2.73
C GLN A 194 -5.69 -11.46 -3.50
N GLU A 195 -4.82 -10.61 -3.02
CA GLU A 195 -3.51 -10.32 -3.59
C GLU A 195 -2.61 -9.59 -2.58
N LEU A 196 -1.32 -9.60 -2.85
CA LEU A 196 -0.33 -8.75 -2.22
C LEU A 196 0.13 -7.68 -3.21
N VAL A 197 0.08 -6.42 -2.80
CA VAL A 197 0.59 -5.27 -3.57
C VAL A 197 1.72 -4.63 -2.77
N ILE A 198 2.90 -4.57 -3.35
CA ILE A 198 4.11 -4.07 -2.69
C ILE A 198 4.59 -2.80 -3.39
N MET A 199 4.87 -1.74 -2.63
CA MET A 199 5.87 -0.76 -3.03
C MET A 199 7.21 -1.23 -2.50
N GLY A 200 8.14 -1.51 -3.39
CA GLY A 200 9.47 -1.98 -2.97
C GLY A 200 10.22 -2.75 -4.04
N GLY A 201 11.43 -3.15 -3.68
CA GLY A 201 12.32 -3.86 -4.58
C GLY A 201 12.91 -2.99 -5.69
N SER A 202 14.11 -3.31 -6.08
CA SER A 202 14.87 -2.60 -7.11
C SER A 202 15.53 -3.58 -8.05
N ILE A 203 15.24 -3.50 -9.34
CA ILE A 203 15.73 -4.44 -10.35
C ILE A 203 16.96 -3.87 -11.05
N ASN A 204 16.80 -2.73 -11.69
CA ASN A 204 17.87 -2.02 -12.40
C ASN A 204 17.43 -0.57 -12.71
N PRO A 205 17.25 0.28 -11.68
CA PRO A 205 16.73 1.64 -11.86
C PRO A 205 17.71 2.48 -12.67
N HIS A 206 17.20 3.24 -13.63
CA HIS A 206 17.97 4.21 -14.39
C HIS A 206 17.82 5.58 -13.75
N THR A 207 18.75 5.96 -12.89
CA THR A 207 18.67 7.18 -12.10
C THR A 207 20.03 7.75 -11.75
N ASP A 208 20.08 9.03 -11.42
CA ASP A 208 21.25 9.72 -10.83
C ASP A 208 21.13 9.84 -9.30
N ASN A 209 20.10 9.28 -8.69
CA ASN A 209 19.98 9.23 -7.24
C ASN A 209 21.13 8.42 -6.63
N PRO A 210 21.94 9.02 -5.73
CA PRO A 210 23.14 8.38 -5.17
C PRO A 210 22.83 7.04 -4.46
N GLU A 211 21.67 6.90 -3.85
CA GLU A 211 21.27 5.69 -3.13
C GLU A 211 21.26 4.48 -4.06
N TYR A 212 20.71 4.63 -5.26
CA TYR A 212 20.60 3.55 -6.24
C TYR A 212 21.77 3.46 -7.21
N LEU A 213 22.57 4.52 -7.35
CA LEU A 213 23.86 4.46 -8.07
C LEU A 213 24.85 3.56 -7.32
N ASP A 214 24.93 3.70 -6.00
CA ASP A 214 25.86 2.95 -5.18
C ASP A 214 25.38 1.52 -4.89
N SER A 215 24.06 1.32 -4.83
CA SER A 215 23.45 0.03 -4.48
C SER A 215 22.15 -0.19 -5.26
N PRO A 216 22.22 -0.46 -6.58
CA PRO A 216 21.06 -0.47 -7.46
C PRO A 216 20.00 -1.55 -7.12
N ARG A 217 20.36 -2.53 -6.30
CA ARG A 217 19.44 -3.59 -5.87
C ARG A 217 18.96 -3.48 -4.44
N ARG A 218 19.40 -2.44 -3.74
CA ARG A 218 19.04 -2.20 -2.35
C ARG A 218 17.90 -1.20 -2.32
N GLU A 219 16.72 -1.68 -1.96
CA GLU A 219 15.54 -0.84 -1.75
C GLU A 219 15.16 -0.93 -0.28
N PHE A 220 14.73 0.21 0.29
CA PHE A 220 14.61 0.39 1.74
C PHE A 220 13.62 -0.60 2.40
N ASN A 221 12.42 -0.77 1.86
CA ASN A 221 11.38 -1.61 2.47
C ASN A 221 11.80 -3.08 2.56
N LEU A 222 12.46 -3.60 1.50
CA LEU A 222 12.99 -4.96 1.52
C LEU A 222 14.29 -5.06 2.33
N TRP A 223 15.12 -4.02 2.29
CA TRP A 223 16.40 -3.99 2.98
C TRP A 223 16.26 -3.87 4.50
N PHE A 224 15.26 -3.11 5.00
CA PHE A 224 15.11 -2.85 6.43
C PHE A 224 14.85 -4.14 7.23
N ASP A 225 14.03 -5.06 6.70
CA ASP A 225 13.80 -6.40 7.25
C ASP A 225 13.84 -7.48 6.15
N PRO A 226 15.04 -7.92 5.73
CA PRO A 226 15.17 -8.89 4.65
C PRO A 226 14.53 -10.25 4.95
N GLU A 227 14.56 -10.69 6.20
CA GLU A 227 13.95 -11.94 6.62
C GLU A 227 12.42 -11.87 6.47
N ALA A 228 11.82 -10.77 6.87
CA ALA A 228 10.38 -10.55 6.69
C ALA A 228 10.00 -10.48 5.21
N ALA A 229 10.79 -9.79 4.41
CA ALA A 229 10.57 -9.68 2.96
C ALA A 229 10.65 -11.05 2.29
N SER A 230 11.66 -11.87 2.61
CA SER A 230 11.81 -13.23 2.08
C SER A 230 10.64 -14.13 2.51
N ILE A 231 10.26 -14.13 3.81
CA ILE A 231 9.08 -14.87 4.30
C ILE A 231 7.83 -14.48 3.50
N THR A 232 7.65 -13.18 3.26
CA THR A 232 6.48 -12.65 2.56
C THR A 232 6.46 -13.10 1.09
N LEU A 233 7.58 -13.02 0.38
CA LEU A 233 7.68 -13.40 -1.02
C LEU A 233 7.56 -14.92 -1.26
N HIS A 234 7.89 -15.75 -0.27
CA HIS A 234 7.75 -17.20 -0.32
C HIS A 234 6.34 -17.71 0.05
N ALA A 235 5.48 -16.87 0.62
CA ALA A 235 4.13 -17.28 1.01
C ALA A 235 3.21 -17.49 -0.20
N ALA A 236 2.15 -18.28 -0.02
CA ALA A 236 1.27 -18.75 -1.10
C ALA A 236 0.20 -17.72 -1.49
N TRP A 237 0.60 -16.56 -1.98
CA TRP A 237 -0.32 -15.53 -2.43
C TRP A 237 -1.00 -15.92 -3.75
N PRO A 238 -2.29 -15.61 -3.96
CA PRO A 238 -2.94 -15.77 -5.27
C PRO A 238 -2.29 -14.92 -6.36
N LYS A 239 -1.79 -13.74 -5.99
CA LYS A 239 -1.09 -12.80 -6.88
C LYS A 239 -0.18 -11.90 -6.07
N ILE A 240 1.01 -11.59 -6.62
CA ILE A 240 1.92 -10.58 -6.09
C ILE A 240 2.16 -9.53 -7.18
N THR A 241 1.91 -8.26 -6.87
CA THR A 241 2.24 -7.10 -7.71
C THR A 241 3.25 -6.24 -6.97
N VAL A 242 4.30 -5.83 -7.65
CA VAL A 242 5.36 -4.98 -7.08
C VAL A 242 5.53 -3.73 -7.94
N THR A 243 5.33 -2.58 -7.34
CA THR A 243 5.74 -1.28 -7.89
C THR A 243 7.18 -1.06 -7.49
N THR A 244 8.09 -1.25 -8.43
CA THR A 244 9.53 -1.22 -8.15
C THR A 244 10.06 0.21 -8.09
N VAL A 245 11.25 0.38 -7.52
CA VAL A 245 12.01 1.64 -7.61
C VAL A 245 12.19 2.06 -9.07
N ASP A 246 12.38 1.09 -9.98
CA ASP A 246 12.61 1.35 -11.41
C ASP A 246 11.55 2.26 -12.04
N VAL A 247 10.29 2.15 -11.62
CA VAL A 247 9.19 2.99 -12.10
C VAL A 247 8.90 4.17 -11.18
N SER A 248 8.92 3.96 -9.88
CA SER A 248 8.48 5.00 -8.94
C SER A 248 9.48 6.16 -8.82
N ILE A 249 10.78 5.91 -9.08
CA ILE A 249 11.81 6.95 -9.09
C ILE A 249 11.63 8.00 -10.20
N GLU A 250 10.79 7.73 -11.19
CA GLU A 250 10.45 8.68 -12.24
C GLU A 250 9.29 9.61 -11.85
N THR A 251 8.66 9.38 -10.72
CA THR A 251 7.46 10.12 -10.29
C THR A 251 7.78 11.11 -9.17
N HIS A 252 7.35 12.36 -9.34
CA HIS A 252 7.65 13.44 -8.39
C HIS A 252 6.43 14.31 -8.11
N LEU A 253 6.25 14.70 -6.86
CA LEU A 253 5.26 15.71 -6.47
C LEU A 253 5.71 17.09 -6.95
N THR A 254 5.20 17.53 -8.11
CA THR A 254 5.63 18.78 -8.73
C THR A 254 5.02 20.01 -8.07
N LYS A 255 5.62 21.19 -8.34
CA LYS A 255 5.07 22.49 -7.88
C LYS A 255 3.69 22.74 -8.49
N GLU A 256 3.48 22.33 -9.73
CA GLU A 256 2.22 22.47 -10.46
C GLU A 256 1.12 21.59 -9.83
N MET A 257 1.45 20.36 -9.46
CA MET A 257 0.52 19.48 -8.72
C MET A 257 0.13 20.10 -7.37
N LEU A 258 1.11 20.55 -6.58
CA LEU A 258 0.83 21.21 -5.31
C LEU A 258 -0.01 22.49 -5.47
N ALA A 259 0.25 23.28 -6.51
CA ALA A 259 -0.51 24.49 -6.80
C ALA A 259 -1.95 24.15 -7.22
N GLU A 260 -2.17 23.05 -7.96
CA GLU A 260 -3.49 22.60 -8.36
C GLU A 260 -4.28 22.05 -7.15
N ILE A 261 -3.67 21.16 -6.36
CA ILE A 261 -4.25 20.62 -5.12
C ILE A 261 -4.62 21.76 -4.17
N GLY A 262 -3.75 22.78 -4.03
CA GLY A 262 -3.95 23.93 -3.14
C GLY A 262 -5.12 24.85 -3.49
N LYS A 263 -5.73 24.70 -4.67
CA LYS A 263 -6.99 25.40 -5.02
C LYS A 263 -8.19 24.82 -4.28
N SER A 264 -8.11 23.57 -3.85
CA SER A 264 -9.16 22.91 -3.09
C SER A 264 -9.12 23.29 -1.62
N ARG A 265 -10.29 23.38 -0.99
CA ARG A 265 -10.44 23.63 0.45
C ARG A 265 -10.71 22.35 1.24
N GLU A 266 -10.72 21.22 0.55
CA GLU A 266 -10.96 19.93 1.18
C GLU A 266 -9.83 19.57 2.16
N PRO A 267 -10.13 18.86 3.24
CA PRO A 267 -9.15 18.55 4.29
C PRO A 267 -7.87 17.87 3.78
N ALA A 268 -7.99 16.89 2.87
CA ALA A 268 -6.85 16.20 2.28
C ALA A 268 -5.93 17.16 1.50
N ALA A 269 -6.53 18.04 0.68
CA ALA A 269 -5.77 19.04 -0.08
C ALA A 269 -5.05 20.02 0.85
N GLN A 270 -5.72 20.49 1.90
CA GLN A 270 -5.13 21.39 2.89
C GLN A 270 -4.02 20.72 3.69
N TYR A 271 -4.17 19.44 4.03
CA TYR A 271 -3.14 18.67 4.69
C TYR A 271 -1.87 18.57 3.83
N ILE A 272 -2.00 18.12 2.59
CA ILE A 272 -0.86 17.99 1.66
C ILE A 272 -0.17 19.34 1.47
N THR A 273 -0.92 20.40 1.11
CA THR A 273 -0.32 21.71 0.79
C THR A 273 0.30 22.40 1.98
N ARG A 274 -0.20 22.15 3.18
CA ARG A 274 0.33 22.74 4.40
C ARG A 274 1.60 22.03 4.89
N TYR A 275 1.67 20.71 4.76
CA TYR A 275 2.71 19.93 5.42
C TYR A 275 3.75 19.35 4.47
N THR A 276 3.53 19.36 3.15
CA THR A 276 4.59 18.99 2.19
C THR A 276 5.78 19.92 2.37
N ARG A 277 6.94 19.36 2.69
CA ARG A 277 8.15 20.11 3.00
C ARG A 277 8.77 20.76 1.77
N ARG A 278 8.74 20.07 0.63
CA ARG A 278 9.28 20.56 -0.66
C ARG A 278 8.55 19.92 -1.83
N ALA A 279 8.51 20.60 -2.96
CA ALA A 279 8.18 19.99 -4.22
C ALA A 279 9.39 19.20 -4.76
N GLY A 280 9.14 18.15 -5.51
CA GLY A 280 10.15 17.29 -6.09
C GLY A 280 10.44 16.02 -5.29
N ASP A 281 9.76 15.81 -4.16
CA ASP A 281 9.80 14.52 -3.46
C ASP A 281 9.19 13.42 -4.34
N TYR A 282 9.76 12.23 -4.27
CA TYR A 282 9.27 11.08 -5.01
C TYR A 282 7.88 10.65 -4.54
N LEU A 283 7.10 10.11 -5.45
CA LEU A 283 5.75 9.57 -5.19
C LEU A 283 5.81 8.04 -5.21
N TRP A 284 6.66 7.46 -4.32
CA TRP A 284 6.91 6.04 -4.25
C TRP A 284 5.61 5.24 -4.05
N ASP A 285 4.94 5.48 -2.96
CA ASP A 285 3.82 4.72 -2.46
C ASP A 285 2.51 5.14 -3.12
N GLU A 286 2.38 6.43 -3.43
CA GLU A 286 1.20 6.95 -4.12
C GLU A 286 1.06 6.29 -5.49
N LEU A 287 2.17 6.01 -6.18
CA LEU A 287 2.14 5.29 -7.46
C LEU A 287 1.64 3.86 -7.27
N ALA A 288 2.14 3.14 -6.28
CA ALA A 288 1.70 1.77 -5.99
C ALA A 288 0.21 1.70 -5.65
N ALA A 289 -0.26 2.62 -4.81
CA ALA A 289 -1.67 2.74 -4.45
C ALA A 289 -2.54 3.10 -5.66
N ALA A 290 -2.12 4.08 -6.45
CA ALA A 290 -2.85 4.51 -7.65
C ALA A 290 -2.87 3.43 -8.75
N ALA A 291 -1.77 2.70 -8.96
CA ALA A 291 -1.70 1.60 -9.91
C ALA A 291 -2.60 0.42 -9.52
N TRP A 292 -2.78 0.20 -8.21
CA TRP A 292 -3.78 -0.76 -7.74
C TRP A 292 -5.21 -0.29 -8.03
N LEU A 293 -5.50 1.00 -7.92
CA LEU A 293 -6.81 1.57 -8.25
C LEU A 293 -7.11 1.50 -9.76
N ASP A 294 -6.17 1.94 -10.57
CA ASP A 294 -6.25 1.93 -12.03
C ASP A 294 -4.99 1.28 -12.64
N PRO A 295 -5.01 -0.03 -12.91
CA PRO A 295 -3.88 -0.73 -13.52
C PRO A 295 -3.45 -0.18 -14.88
N THR A 296 -4.31 0.58 -15.55
CA THR A 296 -3.99 1.20 -16.87
C THR A 296 -3.03 2.39 -16.76
N LEU A 297 -2.63 2.77 -15.53
CA LEU A 297 -1.52 3.69 -15.30
C LEU A 297 -0.19 3.08 -15.71
N ILE A 298 -0.03 1.77 -15.54
CA ILE A 298 1.19 1.05 -15.84
C ILE A 298 1.28 0.76 -17.32
N THR A 299 2.37 1.14 -17.96
CA THR A 299 2.61 1.01 -19.41
C THR A 299 3.70 -0.01 -19.74
N GLY A 300 4.50 -0.41 -18.75
CA GLY A 300 5.50 -1.44 -18.89
C GLY A 300 5.54 -2.37 -17.69
N GLU A 301 5.65 -3.67 -17.93
CA GLU A 301 5.58 -4.73 -16.92
C GLU A 301 6.57 -5.86 -17.21
N ARG A 302 7.02 -6.51 -16.14
CA ARG A 302 7.81 -7.74 -16.23
C ARG A 302 7.28 -8.78 -15.25
N TYR A 303 7.23 -10.03 -15.70
CA TYR A 303 6.96 -11.17 -14.83
C TYR A 303 8.30 -11.82 -14.45
N VAL A 304 8.61 -11.79 -13.16
CA VAL A 304 9.88 -12.27 -12.62
C VAL A 304 9.63 -13.14 -11.38
N TYR A 305 10.64 -13.90 -10.96
CA TYR A 305 10.70 -14.46 -9.62
C TYR A 305 11.54 -13.51 -8.78
N MET A 306 11.10 -13.20 -7.58
CA MET A 306 11.76 -12.22 -6.72
C MET A 306 11.95 -12.79 -5.33
N ASP A 307 13.09 -12.50 -4.74
CA ASP A 307 13.43 -12.76 -3.35
C ASP A 307 14.37 -11.66 -2.84
N VAL A 308 14.78 -11.76 -1.60
CA VAL A 308 15.75 -10.87 -0.96
C VAL A 308 16.91 -11.67 -0.43
N SER A 309 18.13 -11.16 -0.59
CA SER A 309 19.31 -11.79 -0.02
C SER A 309 19.26 -11.73 1.51
N VAL A 310 19.20 -12.90 2.15
CA VAL A 310 19.30 -13.06 3.61
C VAL A 310 20.68 -13.48 4.06
N ASP A 311 21.62 -13.68 3.11
CA ASP A 311 23.03 -13.92 3.42
C ASP A 311 23.68 -12.66 3.98
N LYS A 312 24.24 -12.74 5.18
CA LYS A 312 24.74 -11.58 5.95
C LYS A 312 26.05 -10.99 5.40
N GLY A 313 26.32 -11.17 4.10
CA GLY A 313 27.42 -10.59 3.36
C GLY A 313 27.11 -9.18 2.81
N VAL A 314 27.85 -8.81 1.77
CA VAL A 314 27.73 -7.49 1.12
C VAL A 314 26.35 -7.23 0.53
N SER A 315 25.67 -8.28 0.03
CA SER A 315 24.34 -8.20 -0.60
C SER A 315 23.18 -8.40 0.36
N TYR A 316 23.40 -8.37 1.67
CA TYR A 316 22.33 -8.56 2.65
C TYR A 316 21.24 -7.49 2.52
N GLY A 317 20.05 -7.91 2.15
CA GLY A 317 18.90 -7.05 1.88
C GLY A 317 18.78 -6.59 0.42
N ASP A 318 19.68 -7.03 -0.48
CA ASP A 318 19.56 -6.72 -1.89
C ASP A 318 18.43 -7.54 -2.55
N THR A 319 17.69 -6.94 -3.46
CA THR A 319 16.65 -7.60 -4.25
C THR A 319 17.28 -8.61 -5.22
N LEU A 320 16.78 -9.84 -5.19
CA LEU A 320 17.16 -10.92 -6.10
C LEU A 320 16.05 -11.16 -7.11
N VAL A 321 16.42 -11.24 -8.39
CA VAL A 321 15.44 -11.37 -9.48
C VAL A 321 15.90 -12.40 -10.50
N TRP A 322 14.96 -13.27 -10.92
CA TRP A 322 15.17 -14.27 -11.97
C TRP A 322 14.07 -14.22 -13.00
N THR A 323 14.42 -14.54 -14.24
CA THR A 323 13.46 -14.75 -15.33
C THR A 323 13.00 -16.22 -15.37
N ASP A 324 12.04 -16.55 -16.22
CA ASP A 324 11.63 -17.96 -16.45
C ASP A 324 12.79 -18.84 -16.89
N HIS A 325 13.76 -18.28 -17.60
CA HIS A 325 14.95 -19.02 -18.10
C HIS A 325 15.87 -19.46 -16.97
N ASP A 326 16.03 -18.61 -15.95
CA ASP A 326 17.01 -18.80 -14.87
C ASP A 326 16.34 -19.02 -13.51
N LYS A 327 15.09 -19.50 -13.54
CA LYS A 327 14.30 -19.74 -12.31
C LYS A 327 15.07 -20.63 -11.35
N PRO A 328 15.25 -20.21 -10.08
CA PRO A 328 15.90 -21.04 -9.08
C PRO A 328 15.03 -22.25 -8.71
N MET A 329 15.65 -23.29 -8.15
CA MET A 329 14.93 -24.49 -7.69
C MET A 329 14.13 -24.27 -6.40
N ILE A 330 14.37 -23.17 -5.69
CA ILE A 330 13.58 -22.79 -4.51
C ILE A 330 12.15 -22.43 -4.91
N SER A 331 11.20 -22.68 -4.01
CA SER A 331 9.80 -22.37 -4.26
C SER A 331 9.56 -20.86 -4.17
N LEU A 332 9.51 -20.22 -5.33
CA LEU A 332 9.15 -18.80 -5.48
C LEU A 332 7.94 -18.68 -6.39
N GLN A 333 7.11 -17.69 -6.11
CA GLN A 333 6.00 -17.33 -6.98
C GLN A 333 6.44 -16.33 -8.04
N LYS A 334 5.70 -16.29 -9.15
CA LYS A 334 5.86 -15.28 -10.17
C LYS A 334 5.30 -13.96 -9.67
N VAL A 335 6.10 -12.93 -9.73
CA VAL A 335 5.77 -11.57 -9.31
C VAL A 335 5.51 -10.73 -10.56
N HIS A 336 4.48 -9.92 -10.51
CA HIS A 336 4.16 -8.92 -11.51
C HIS A 336 4.87 -7.61 -11.13
N ALA A 337 6.02 -7.36 -11.73
CA ALA A 337 6.82 -6.15 -11.51
C ALA A 337 6.43 -5.04 -12.47
N GLN A 338 6.03 -3.89 -11.95
CA GLN A 338 5.70 -2.70 -12.71
C GLN A 338 6.97 -1.91 -13.00
N MET A 339 7.17 -1.53 -14.27
CA MET A 339 8.44 -0.97 -14.76
C MET A 339 8.31 0.38 -15.44
N ASP A 340 7.13 0.73 -15.97
CA ASP A 340 6.87 2.00 -16.64
C ASP A 340 5.48 2.52 -16.29
N VAL A 341 5.31 3.85 -16.29
CA VAL A 341 4.07 4.53 -15.93
C VAL A 341 3.67 5.60 -16.94
N SER A 342 2.36 5.74 -17.17
CA SER A 342 1.82 6.92 -17.85
C SER A 342 1.79 8.11 -16.89
N TRP A 343 2.91 8.85 -16.83
CA TRP A 343 3.06 9.98 -15.91
C TRP A 343 1.92 11.00 -16.00
N PRO A 344 1.48 11.49 -17.20
CA PRO A 344 0.39 12.45 -17.27
C PRO A 344 -0.93 11.92 -16.67
N LYS A 345 -1.21 10.61 -16.87
CA LYS A 345 -2.42 9.98 -16.36
C LYS A 345 -2.38 9.83 -14.86
N PHE A 346 -1.23 9.40 -14.30
CA PHE A 346 -1.03 9.31 -12.86
C PHE A 346 -1.13 10.69 -12.20
N GLN A 347 -0.45 11.70 -12.76
CA GLN A 347 -0.51 13.07 -12.28
C GLN A 347 -1.94 13.61 -12.22
N GLN A 348 -2.72 13.40 -13.27
CA GLN A 348 -4.13 13.82 -13.33
C GLN A 348 -4.96 13.10 -12.25
N MET A 349 -4.80 11.78 -12.13
CA MET A 349 -5.52 10.96 -11.16
C MET A 349 -5.21 11.37 -9.73
N PHE A 350 -3.93 11.46 -9.38
CA PHE A 350 -3.48 11.81 -8.04
C PHE A 350 -3.97 13.22 -7.66
N THR A 351 -3.74 14.21 -8.51
CA THR A 351 -4.21 15.59 -8.27
C THR A 351 -5.73 15.67 -8.10
N GLY A 352 -6.47 14.92 -8.92
CA GLY A 352 -7.93 14.85 -8.83
C GLY A 352 -8.41 14.23 -7.52
N LEU A 353 -7.83 13.10 -7.11
CA LEU A 353 -8.16 12.44 -5.84
C LEU A 353 -7.87 13.36 -4.64
N MET A 354 -6.68 13.95 -4.59
CA MET A 354 -6.27 14.81 -3.46
C MET A 354 -7.07 16.10 -3.36
N SER A 355 -7.70 16.53 -4.45
CA SER A 355 -8.54 17.73 -4.49
C SER A 355 -10.01 17.46 -4.20
N ALA A 356 -10.43 16.19 -4.19
CA ALA A 356 -11.83 15.78 -4.00
C ALA A 356 -12.21 15.75 -2.50
N PRO A 357 -13.52 15.89 -2.18
CA PRO A 357 -14.01 15.61 -0.84
C PRO A 357 -13.73 14.17 -0.42
N THR A 358 -13.32 13.98 0.84
CA THR A 358 -13.11 12.63 1.38
C THR A 358 -14.45 11.89 1.47
N PRO A 359 -14.61 10.72 0.82
CA PRO A 359 -15.83 9.94 0.92
C PRO A 359 -16.08 9.51 2.37
N ASN A 360 -17.32 9.65 2.81
CA ASN A 360 -17.74 9.09 4.10
C ASN A 360 -17.70 7.56 4.04
N SER A 361 -17.49 6.91 5.17
CA SER A 361 -17.63 5.45 5.29
C SER A 361 -19.02 5.00 4.78
N ARG A 362 -19.02 4.05 3.82
CA ARG A 362 -20.27 3.59 3.17
C ARG A 362 -20.74 2.22 3.62
N ASP A 363 -19.97 1.52 4.47
CA ASP A 363 -20.39 0.22 5.00
C ASP A 363 -20.96 0.37 6.41
N PRO A 364 -22.32 0.38 6.57
CA PRO A 364 -22.95 0.41 7.89
C PRO A 364 -22.56 -0.78 8.78
N LYS A 365 -22.06 -1.89 8.17
CA LYS A 365 -21.63 -3.08 8.91
C LYS A 365 -20.25 -2.91 9.55
N MET A 366 -19.46 -1.93 9.16
CA MET A 366 -18.20 -1.59 9.82
C MET A 366 -18.43 -0.88 11.17
N LEU A 367 -19.57 -0.22 11.35
CA LEU A 367 -19.93 0.47 12.60
C LEU A 367 -20.37 -0.47 13.73
N ASP A 368 -20.70 -1.73 13.42
CA ASP A 368 -21.20 -2.70 14.43
C ASP A 368 -20.08 -3.43 15.21
N HIS A 369 -18.82 -3.03 15.06
CA HIS A 369 -17.67 -3.72 15.67
C HIS A 369 -16.79 -2.84 16.57
N ALA A 370 -17.32 -1.79 17.15
CA ALA A 370 -16.74 -1.30 18.41
C ALA A 370 -16.84 -2.45 19.43
N PRO A 371 -15.75 -2.85 20.10
CA PRO A 371 -15.84 -3.83 21.17
C PRO A 371 -16.83 -3.28 22.20
N ALA A 372 -17.88 -4.04 22.47
CA ALA A 372 -18.74 -3.74 23.60
C ALA A 372 -17.86 -3.73 24.84
N ASP A 373 -17.70 -2.57 25.45
CA ASP A 373 -17.02 -2.42 26.73
C ASP A 373 -17.67 -3.39 27.73
N GLY A 374 -17.02 -4.55 27.87
CA GLY A 374 -17.36 -5.53 28.88
C GLY A 374 -16.92 -5.05 30.23
N HIS A 375 -17.68 -4.15 30.82
CA HIS A 375 -17.69 -4.02 32.26
C HIS A 375 -18.30 -5.29 32.86
N ARG A 376 -17.41 -6.19 33.37
CA ARG A 376 -17.59 -6.91 34.64
C ARG A 376 -16.28 -7.50 35.11
#